data_e892d6b466556595c2e8b6b6aa87e1f4
#
_entry.id   e892d6b466556595c2e8b6b6aa87e1f4
#
_cell.length_a   1.000
_cell.length_b   1.000
_cell.length_c   1.000
_cell.angle_alpha   90.00
_cell.angle_beta   90.00
_cell.angle_gamma   90.00
#
_symmetry.space_group_name_H-M   'P 1'
#
loop_
_entity.id
_entity.type
_entity.pdbx_description
1 polymer ?
#
loop_
_entity_poly.entity_id
_entity_poly.type
_entity_poly.pdbx_seq_one_letter_code
_entity_poly.pdbx_strand_id
1 'polypeptide(L)'
;WLQKMVDNKWLGDKTGQGFFKKTKSADGSKEILTLDLDSFEYKPRNKPKFATLDTAKPIDDLKKRLKILVAGKDKAGEFYRQFHYGLFSYISNRIPEISDEIYRIDDAMKAGFGWEIGAFESWDVLSVKETTEAMKSAGYSVAGWVDDFVKDGNTSFYKLENGKRLYYDVSSKKYLALPGGDSFIILSDLKEKTVWKNSACNLYDMGGDVVGLQWNTKMGSIGSEVLEAMNKSISIAEEKFKGLVIANEGPQFSAGANVGMIFMLAAEQEYDELDLAIRMFQNTMMRVRYSSIPVVVAPHGLALGGACEMSLHSDKVQAAAESYIGLVELGVGLIPGGGGTKEFTLRAADEMHENEPETITLQKRFLTIGTAKVSTSAFEAYDLGILRKGIDAVSMNQSRRIADARQSVIEIFDNGYTMPVQRTDVKVLGRSVLGMLYAGINGMYRGNYITDHDVIIAKKLAYVMCGGDLSEPTLVSEQYLLNLEREAFLSLCGEKKTLERLQSVLKTGKPVRN
;
A
#
# COMPACT_ATOMS: atom_id res chain seq x y z
N TRP A 1 8.78 39.18 -14.43
CA TRP A 1 9.60 38.02 -14.79
C TRP A 1 8.81 36.92 -15.51
N LEU A 2 7.55 36.66 -15.18
CA LEU A 2 6.72 35.68 -15.90
C LEU A 2 6.59 36.00 -17.40
N GLN A 3 6.27 37.25 -17.75
CA GLN A 3 6.18 37.66 -19.16
C GLN A 3 7.49 37.40 -19.91
N LYS A 4 8.63 37.76 -19.30
CA LYS A 4 9.96 37.50 -19.89
C LYS A 4 10.25 36.01 -20.08
N MET A 5 9.77 35.13 -19.18
CA MET A 5 9.87 33.67 -19.37
C MET A 5 9.02 33.18 -20.54
N VAL A 6 7.79 33.72 -20.69
CA VAL A 6 6.90 33.40 -21.81
C VAL A 6 7.52 33.85 -23.13
N ASP A 7 8.02 35.05 -23.20
CA ASP A 7 8.65 35.65 -24.39
C ASP A 7 9.89 34.84 -24.84
N ASN A 8 10.66 34.30 -23.88
CA ASN A 8 11.80 33.41 -24.12
C ASN A 8 11.39 31.95 -24.34
N LYS A 9 10.12 31.61 -24.34
CA LYS A 9 9.59 30.24 -24.45
C LYS A 9 10.09 29.30 -23.35
N TRP A 10 10.33 29.80 -22.14
CA TRP A 10 10.75 29.00 -20.99
C TRP A 10 9.53 28.47 -20.24
N LEU A 11 8.83 27.52 -20.85
CA LEU A 11 7.54 27.00 -20.42
C LEU A 11 7.61 25.69 -19.62
N GLY A 12 8.79 25.31 -19.14
CA GLY A 12 9.03 24.09 -18.38
C GLY A 12 9.49 22.92 -19.24
N ASP A 13 9.16 21.70 -18.82
CA ASP A 13 9.62 20.47 -19.51
C ASP A 13 9.20 20.42 -20.99
N LYS A 14 8.08 21.02 -21.37
CA LYS A 14 7.59 21.09 -22.77
C LYS A 14 8.57 21.79 -23.72
N THR A 15 9.35 22.73 -23.20
CA THR A 15 10.33 23.50 -23.96
C THR A 15 11.79 23.25 -23.51
N GLY A 16 11.98 22.24 -22.64
CA GLY A 16 13.28 21.86 -22.13
C GLY A 16 13.82 22.71 -20.98
N GLN A 17 13.20 23.85 -20.69
CA GLN A 17 13.60 24.74 -19.61
C GLN A 17 12.44 25.65 -19.14
N GLY A 18 12.49 26.07 -17.89
CA GLY A 18 11.53 26.95 -17.23
C GLY A 18 12.16 27.53 -15.97
N PHE A 19 11.53 27.41 -14.81
CA PHE A 19 12.20 27.71 -13.53
C PHE A 19 13.39 26.81 -13.27
N PHE A 20 13.41 25.62 -13.88
CA PHE A 20 14.49 24.66 -13.83
C PHE A 20 14.94 24.29 -15.24
N LYS A 21 16.23 23.98 -15.37
CA LYS A 21 16.84 23.48 -16.61
C LYS A 21 17.64 22.22 -16.32
N LYS A 22 17.31 21.11 -17.00
CA LYS A 22 18.08 19.87 -16.94
C LYS A 22 19.30 20.00 -17.85
N THR A 23 20.50 19.77 -17.31
CA THR A 23 21.77 19.81 -18.02
C THR A 23 22.66 18.63 -17.61
N LYS A 24 23.84 18.54 -18.19
CA LYS A 24 24.88 17.60 -17.75
C LYS A 24 26.03 18.42 -17.18
N SER A 25 26.56 18.02 -16.03
CA SER A 25 27.77 18.57 -15.45
C SER A 25 29.02 18.15 -16.23
N ALA A 26 30.16 18.72 -15.90
CA ALA A 26 31.43 18.44 -16.60
C ALA A 26 31.86 16.95 -16.56
N ASP A 27 31.41 16.20 -15.54
CA ASP A 27 31.63 14.75 -15.38
C ASP A 27 30.58 13.88 -16.09
N GLY A 28 29.64 14.50 -16.83
CA GLY A 28 28.58 13.81 -17.56
C GLY A 28 27.36 13.44 -16.71
N SER A 29 27.35 13.73 -15.40
CA SER A 29 26.21 13.48 -14.53
C SER A 29 25.05 14.46 -14.81
N LYS A 30 23.81 14.02 -14.51
CA LYS A 30 22.62 14.88 -14.67
C LYS A 30 22.61 15.97 -13.60
N GLU A 31 22.55 17.22 -14.03
CA GLU A 31 22.43 18.38 -13.16
C GLU A 31 21.14 19.15 -13.44
N ILE A 32 20.54 19.74 -12.39
CA ILE A 32 19.37 20.60 -12.51
C ILE A 32 19.76 22.00 -12.02
N LEU A 33 19.76 22.94 -12.96
CA LEU A 33 19.98 24.35 -12.68
C LEU A 33 18.64 25.03 -12.32
N THR A 34 18.70 26.07 -11.51
CA THR A 34 17.56 26.92 -11.12
C THR A 34 17.72 28.29 -11.76
N LEU A 35 16.64 28.85 -12.31
CA LEU A 35 16.61 30.21 -12.82
C LEU A 35 16.67 31.20 -11.65
N ASP A 36 17.68 32.05 -11.65
CA ASP A 36 17.76 33.19 -10.76
C ASP A 36 16.87 34.31 -11.34
N LEU A 37 15.85 34.72 -10.58
CA LEU A 37 14.81 35.66 -11.08
C LEU A 37 15.29 37.11 -11.20
N ASP A 38 16.38 37.47 -10.54
CA ASP A 38 16.96 38.79 -10.60
C ASP A 38 17.90 38.94 -11.80
N SER A 39 18.83 38.01 -11.96
CA SER A 39 19.79 38.03 -13.07
C SER A 39 19.28 37.39 -14.37
N PHE A 40 18.21 36.57 -14.30
CA PHE A 40 17.72 35.75 -15.41
C PHE A 40 18.74 34.74 -15.96
N GLU A 41 19.68 34.29 -15.11
CA GLU A 41 20.66 33.28 -15.44
C GLU A 41 20.36 31.97 -14.72
N TYR A 42 20.71 30.84 -15.34
CA TYR A 42 20.61 29.55 -14.71
C TYR A 42 21.83 29.27 -13.83
N LYS A 43 21.59 29.06 -12.53
CA LYS A 43 22.63 28.80 -11.52
C LYS A 43 22.47 27.41 -10.92
N PRO A 44 23.54 26.81 -10.38
CA PRO A 44 23.44 25.58 -9.60
C PRO A 44 22.37 25.70 -8.51
N ARG A 45 21.60 24.64 -8.32
CA ARG A 45 20.49 24.63 -7.35
C ARG A 45 21.00 24.81 -5.93
N ASN A 46 20.66 25.91 -5.31
CA ASN A 46 20.81 26.07 -3.86
C ASN A 46 19.71 25.28 -3.14
N LYS A 47 20.09 24.49 -2.13
CA LYS A 47 19.16 23.73 -1.25
C LYS A 47 19.19 24.38 0.13
N PRO A 48 18.38 25.43 0.37
CA PRO A 48 18.33 26.06 1.67
C PRO A 48 17.83 25.03 2.71
N LYS A 49 18.40 25.09 3.90
CA LYS A 49 17.96 24.28 5.04
C LYS A 49 17.09 25.15 5.95
N PHE A 50 15.96 24.60 6.36
CA PHE A 50 15.05 25.21 7.29
C PHE A 50 14.75 24.24 8.43
N ALA A 51 14.94 24.68 9.67
CA ALA A 51 14.72 23.86 10.85
C ALA A 51 13.27 23.29 10.90
N THR A 52 12.30 24.10 10.46
CA THR A 52 10.90 23.67 10.35
C THR A 52 10.73 22.46 9.43
N LEU A 53 11.38 22.45 8.26
CA LEU A 53 11.30 21.34 7.32
C LEU A 53 12.02 20.08 7.85
N ASP A 54 13.18 20.27 8.47
CA ASP A 54 13.95 19.16 9.06
C ASP A 54 13.17 18.49 10.20
N THR A 55 12.47 19.29 11.04
CA THR A 55 11.60 18.78 12.11
C THR A 55 10.36 18.06 11.57
N ALA A 56 9.77 18.57 10.49
CA ALA A 56 8.56 18.00 9.90
C ALA A 56 8.82 16.71 9.09
N LYS A 57 10.02 16.58 8.51
CA LYS A 57 10.38 15.49 7.59
C LYS A 57 10.19 14.07 8.15
N PRO A 58 10.54 13.74 9.41
CA PRO A 58 10.37 12.40 9.94
C PRO A 58 8.93 12.07 10.37
N ILE A 59 7.98 13.00 10.23
CA ILE A 59 6.60 12.82 10.70
C ILE A 59 5.73 12.37 9.56
N ASP A 60 5.30 11.11 9.60
CA ASP A 60 4.46 10.52 8.56
C ASP A 60 2.98 10.98 8.67
N ASP A 61 2.48 11.24 9.89
CA ASP A 61 1.12 11.75 10.11
C ASP A 61 0.98 13.17 9.55
N LEU A 62 0.20 13.31 8.48
CA LEU A 62 0.01 14.58 7.77
C LEU A 62 -0.56 15.68 8.68
N LYS A 63 -1.52 15.33 9.55
CA LYS A 63 -2.16 16.31 10.46
C LYS A 63 -1.16 16.86 11.48
N LYS A 64 -0.32 15.99 12.06
CA LYS A 64 0.76 16.41 12.96
C LYS A 64 1.83 17.21 12.21
N ARG A 65 2.22 16.76 11.02
CA ARG A 65 3.19 17.44 10.18
C ARG A 65 2.74 18.85 9.80
N LEU A 66 1.45 19.02 9.44
CA LEU A 66 0.87 20.31 9.12
C LEU A 66 0.96 21.31 10.28
N LYS A 67 0.62 20.86 11.50
CA LYS A 67 0.75 21.70 12.71
C LYS A 67 2.19 22.20 12.91
N ILE A 68 3.18 21.34 12.73
CA ILE A 68 4.60 21.69 12.87
C ILE A 68 5.03 22.69 11.80
N LEU A 69 4.63 22.46 10.54
CA LEU A 69 4.96 23.35 9.44
C LEU A 69 4.42 24.76 9.66
N VAL A 70 3.16 24.89 10.07
CA VAL A 70 2.52 26.18 10.32
C VAL A 70 3.04 26.86 11.59
N ALA A 71 3.42 26.11 12.63
CA ALA A 71 4.00 26.64 13.85
C ALA A 71 5.47 27.10 13.71
N GLY A 72 6.14 26.75 12.61
CA GLY A 72 7.53 27.09 12.34
C GLY A 72 7.82 28.58 12.41
N LYS A 73 8.97 28.99 12.97
CA LYS A 73 9.35 30.41 13.14
C LYS A 73 10.30 30.92 12.05
N ASP A 74 10.77 30.03 11.18
CA ASP A 74 11.64 30.36 10.06
C ASP A 74 10.83 30.72 8.80
N LYS A 75 11.52 31.02 7.70
CA LYS A 75 10.91 31.41 6.42
C LYS A 75 10.00 30.29 5.86
N ALA A 76 10.27 29.03 6.14
CA ALA A 76 9.40 27.93 5.73
C ALA A 76 8.08 27.97 6.51
N GLY A 77 8.12 28.13 7.83
CA GLY A 77 6.91 28.27 8.64
C GLY A 77 6.08 29.51 8.26
N GLU A 78 6.74 30.63 7.96
CA GLU A 78 6.07 31.82 7.44
C GLU A 78 5.34 31.54 6.12
N PHE A 79 6.00 30.87 5.17
CA PHE A 79 5.39 30.46 3.90
C PHE A 79 4.14 29.61 4.11
N TYR A 80 4.21 28.59 4.98
CA TYR A 80 3.06 27.72 5.25
C TYR A 80 1.90 28.48 5.92
N ARG A 81 2.18 29.43 6.81
CA ARG A 81 1.13 30.30 7.40
C ARG A 81 0.46 31.17 6.34
N GLN A 82 1.23 31.87 5.56
CA GLN A 82 0.70 32.75 4.52
C GLN A 82 -0.12 31.97 3.49
N PHE A 83 0.36 30.80 3.09
CA PHE A 83 -0.36 29.93 2.16
C PHE A 83 -1.73 29.52 2.73
N HIS A 84 -1.76 28.99 3.96
CA HIS A 84 -3.02 28.54 4.55
C HIS A 84 -3.97 29.70 4.88
N TYR A 85 -3.47 30.83 5.36
CA TYR A 85 -4.29 31.99 5.64
C TYR A 85 -4.92 32.55 4.36
N GLY A 86 -4.16 32.64 3.28
CA GLY A 86 -4.67 33.02 1.97
C GLY A 86 -5.72 32.04 1.44
N LEU A 87 -5.46 30.74 1.57
CA LEU A 87 -6.40 29.70 1.17
C LEU A 87 -7.70 29.77 1.97
N PHE A 88 -7.63 29.83 3.30
CA PHE A 88 -8.80 29.87 4.18
C PHE A 88 -9.62 31.13 4.00
N SER A 89 -8.95 32.27 3.82
CA SER A 89 -9.60 33.52 3.43
C SER A 89 -10.37 33.35 2.12
N TYR A 90 -9.74 32.78 1.10
CA TYR A 90 -10.36 32.60 -0.21
C TYR A 90 -11.58 31.67 -0.14
N ILE A 91 -11.42 30.45 0.39
CA ILE A 91 -12.50 29.45 0.40
C ILE A 91 -13.70 29.90 1.23
N SER A 92 -13.48 30.55 2.39
CA SER A 92 -14.58 31.01 3.24
C SER A 92 -15.45 32.06 2.56
N ASN A 93 -14.82 32.95 1.76
CA ASN A 93 -15.52 33.97 1.00
C ASN A 93 -16.13 33.48 -0.32
N ARG A 94 -15.92 32.20 -0.71
CA ARG A 94 -16.54 31.59 -1.90
C ARG A 94 -17.83 30.82 -1.59
N ILE A 95 -18.24 30.79 -0.32
CA ILE A 95 -19.55 30.28 0.08
C ILE A 95 -20.51 31.46 0.26
N PRO A 96 -21.69 31.47 -0.38
CA PRO A 96 -22.26 30.43 -1.25
C PRO A 96 -21.96 30.59 -2.76
N GLU A 97 -21.05 31.46 -3.18
CA GLU A 97 -20.82 31.84 -4.58
C GLU A 97 -20.47 30.64 -5.48
N ILE A 98 -19.59 29.75 -5.01
CA ILE A 98 -19.13 28.57 -5.78
C ILE A 98 -19.83 27.30 -5.30
N SER A 99 -20.07 27.18 -4.00
CA SER A 99 -20.71 26.03 -3.38
C SER A 99 -21.43 26.45 -2.11
N ASP A 100 -22.57 25.83 -1.85
CA ASP A 100 -23.30 26.03 -0.59
C ASP A 100 -22.69 25.23 0.56
N GLU A 101 -22.08 24.05 0.24
CA GLU A 101 -21.56 23.13 1.25
C GLU A 101 -20.02 23.08 1.25
N ILE A 102 -19.45 23.14 2.45
CA ILE A 102 -17.99 23.12 2.67
C ILE A 102 -17.31 21.85 2.16
N TYR A 103 -17.97 20.69 2.31
CA TYR A 103 -17.38 19.39 1.94
C TYR A 103 -17.14 19.28 0.43
N ARG A 104 -17.97 19.94 -0.42
CA ARG A 104 -17.77 19.91 -1.87
C ARG A 104 -16.49 20.63 -2.29
N ILE A 105 -16.11 21.71 -1.57
CA ILE A 105 -14.85 22.41 -1.80
C ILE A 105 -13.69 21.48 -1.43
N ASP A 106 -13.77 20.81 -0.28
CA ASP A 106 -12.75 19.86 0.15
C ASP A 106 -12.61 18.67 -0.82
N ASP A 107 -13.74 18.11 -1.27
CA ASP A 107 -13.74 17.00 -2.23
C ASP A 107 -13.19 17.46 -3.60
N ALA A 108 -13.51 18.66 -4.04
CA ALA A 108 -12.95 19.23 -5.29
C ALA A 108 -11.42 19.40 -5.18
N MET A 109 -10.92 19.87 -4.03
CA MET A 109 -9.47 20.00 -3.77
C MET A 109 -8.79 18.63 -3.76
N LYS A 110 -9.39 17.65 -3.09
CA LYS A 110 -8.87 16.26 -3.04
C LYS A 110 -8.87 15.63 -4.43
N ALA A 111 -9.96 15.71 -5.17
CA ALA A 111 -10.08 15.11 -6.50
C ALA A 111 -9.27 15.85 -7.58
N GLY A 112 -9.23 17.19 -7.54
CA GLY A 112 -8.59 18.02 -8.57
C GLY A 112 -7.07 18.13 -8.42
N PHE A 113 -6.57 18.16 -7.20
CA PHE A 113 -5.14 18.35 -6.90
C PHE A 113 -4.46 17.16 -6.24
N GLY A 114 -5.20 16.09 -5.96
CA GLY A 114 -4.67 14.91 -5.26
C GLY A 114 -4.32 15.18 -3.80
N TRP A 115 -5.00 16.12 -3.15
CA TRP A 115 -4.76 16.41 -1.74
C TRP A 115 -5.31 15.29 -0.84
N GLU A 116 -4.56 14.94 0.19
CA GLU A 116 -4.99 13.93 1.17
C GLU A 116 -6.04 14.48 2.15
N ILE A 117 -6.00 15.79 2.45
CA ILE A 117 -7.00 16.49 3.28
C ILE A 117 -7.45 17.76 2.55
N GLY A 118 -8.73 18.10 2.67
CA GLY A 118 -9.30 19.30 2.08
C GLY A 118 -8.91 20.57 2.84
N ALA A 119 -9.33 21.72 2.33
CA ALA A 119 -8.97 23.02 2.88
C ALA A 119 -9.68 23.28 4.23
N PHE A 120 -10.98 22.97 4.36
CA PHE A 120 -11.70 23.07 5.63
C PHE A 120 -11.24 22.01 6.63
N GLU A 121 -10.94 20.79 6.18
CA GLU A 121 -10.32 19.76 7.01
C GLU A 121 -8.94 20.23 7.55
N SER A 122 -8.15 20.94 6.73
CA SER A 122 -6.87 21.51 7.14
C SER A 122 -7.06 22.64 8.18
N TRP A 123 -8.11 23.43 8.03
CA TRP A 123 -8.44 24.48 8.99
C TRP A 123 -8.83 23.90 10.35
N ASP A 124 -9.63 22.81 10.37
CA ASP A 124 -9.93 22.05 11.58
C ASP A 124 -8.67 21.54 12.28
N VAL A 125 -7.70 21.00 11.51
CA VAL A 125 -6.41 20.54 12.04
C VAL A 125 -5.66 21.66 12.73
N LEU A 126 -5.72 22.90 12.20
CA LEU A 126 -4.99 24.06 12.71
C LEU A 126 -5.77 24.84 13.80
N SER A 127 -6.95 24.36 14.21
CA SER A 127 -7.89 25.05 15.10
C SER A 127 -8.58 26.24 14.43
N VAL A 128 -9.86 26.10 14.13
CA VAL A 128 -10.64 27.16 13.43
C VAL A 128 -10.57 28.49 14.17
N LYS A 129 -10.80 28.47 15.50
CA LYS A 129 -10.82 29.69 16.31
C LYS A 129 -9.47 30.40 16.29
N GLU A 130 -8.41 29.70 16.71
CA GLU A 130 -7.07 30.29 16.84
C GLU A 130 -6.53 30.78 15.49
N THR A 131 -6.75 29.99 14.43
CA THR A 131 -6.33 30.35 13.09
C THR A 131 -7.10 31.56 12.56
N THR A 132 -8.41 31.66 12.80
CA THR A 132 -9.23 32.81 12.42
C THR A 132 -8.75 34.09 13.11
N GLU A 133 -8.44 34.04 14.41
CA GLU A 133 -7.89 35.18 15.16
C GLU A 133 -6.52 35.60 14.60
N ALA A 134 -5.65 34.63 14.31
CA ALA A 134 -4.33 34.90 13.73
C ALA A 134 -4.42 35.47 12.31
N MET A 135 -5.32 34.97 11.47
CA MET A 135 -5.58 35.49 10.12
C MET A 135 -5.99 36.96 10.16
N LYS A 136 -6.95 37.33 11.01
CA LYS A 136 -7.40 38.71 11.18
C LYS A 136 -6.28 39.62 11.66
N SER A 137 -5.49 39.14 12.63
CA SER A 137 -4.32 39.90 13.12
C SER A 137 -3.26 40.11 12.04
N ALA A 138 -3.16 39.17 11.08
CA ALA A 138 -2.28 39.26 9.92
C ALA A 138 -2.89 40.00 8.71
N GLY A 139 -4.11 40.58 8.85
CA GLY A 139 -4.77 41.40 7.81
C GLY A 139 -5.54 40.59 6.75
N TYR A 140 -5.78 39.30 6.97
CA TYR A 140 -6.59 38.48 6.06
C TYR A 140 -8.09 38.64 6.35
N SER A 141 -8.89 38.75 5.29
CA SER A 141 -10.35 38.76 5.37
C SER A 141 -10.88 37.35 5.63
N VAL A 142 -11.80 37.20 6.57
CA VAL A 142 -12.52 35.97 6.85
C VAL A 142 -14.02 36.21 6.67
N ALA A 143 -14.74 35.28 6.07
CA ALA A 143 -16.18 35.44 5.85
C ALA A 143 -16.95 35.51 7.18
N GLY A 144 -17.98 36.38 7.23
CA GLY A 144 -18.75 36.64 8.46
C GLY A 144 -19.39 35.38 9.07
N TRP A 145 -19.77 34.41 8.25
CA TRP A 145 -20.33 33.13 8.74
C TRP A 145 -19.32 32.31 9.59
N VAL A 146 -18.01 32.46 9.36
CA VAL A 146 -16.97 31.81 10.19
C VAL A 146 -16.91 32.48 11.57
N ASP A 147 -17.11 33.79 11.63
CA ASP A 147 -17.18 34.51 12.91
C ASP A 147 -18.39 34.07 13.73
N ASP A 148 -19.55 33.94 13.06
CA ASP A 148 -20.77 33.42 13.70
C ASP A 148 -20.51 31.98 14.19
N PHE A 149 -19.93 31.13 13.36
CA PHE A 149 -19.58 29.75 13.71
C PHE A 149 -18.75 29.66 15.00
N VAL A 150 -17.71 30.49 15.14
CA VAL A 150 -16.86 30.54 16.33
C VAL A 150 -17.60 31.13 17.53
N LYS A 151 -18.42 32.20 17.34
CA LYS A 151 -19.24 32.81 18.41
C LYS A 151 -20.29 31.85 18.97
N ASP A 152 -20.86 31.01 18.11
CA ASP A 152 -21.85 29.99 18.51
C ASP A 152 -21.19 28.80 19.28
N GLY A 153 -19.88 28.89 19.56
CA GLY A 153 -19.13 27.88 20.35
C GLY A 153 -18.70 26.66 19.55
N ASN A 154 -18.84 26.67 18.22
CA ASN A 154 -18.35 25.60 17.38
C ASN A 154 -16.83 25.62 17.27
N THR A 155 -16.21 24.45 17.21
CA THR A 155 -14.75 24.30 17.23
C THR A 155 -14.18 23.65 15.98
N SER A 156 -15.00 22.92 15.20
CA SER A 156 -14.57 22.16 14.04
C SER A 156 -15.67 22.11 13.00
N PHE A 157 -15.33 22.26 11.73
CA PHE A 157 -16.27 22.19 10.60
C PHE A 157 -16.79 20.77 10.37
N TYR A 158 -16.01 19.78 10.76
CA TYR A 158 -16.40 18.36 10.70
C TYR A 158 -16.44 17.74 12.08
N LYS A 159 -17.42 16.87 12.30
CA LYS A 159 -17.55 16.10 13.54
C LYS A 159 -17.76 14.63 13.23
N LEU A 160 -17.37 13.79 14.17
CA LEU A 160 -17.70 12.37 14.17
C LEU A 160 -18.65 12.11 15.36
N GLU A 161 -19.86 11.72 15.07
CA GLU A 161 -20.87 11.39 16.10
C GLU A 161 -21.51 10.05 15.78
N ASN A 162 -21.46 9.11 16.71
CA ASN A 162 -22.02 7.75 16.57
C ASN A 162 -21.49 7.01 15.32
N GLY A 163 -20.23 7.23 14.96
CA GLY A 163 -19.58 6.63 13.77
C GLY A 163 -20.00 7.26 12.43
N LYS A 164 -20.77 8.37 12.46
CA LYS A 164 -21.16 9.14 11.28
C LYS A 164 -20.37 10.44 11.19
N ARG A 165 -19.83 10.72 10.02
CA ARG A 165 -19.20 12.01 9.73
C ARG A 165 -20.26 13.06 9.45
N LEU A 166 -20.20 14.17 10.16
CA LEU A 166 -21.04 15.34 9.97
C LEU A 166 -20.21 16.50 9.46
N TYR A 167 -20.80 17.37 8.65
CA TYR A 167 -20.23 18.64 8.25
C TYR A 167 -21.12 19.80 8.72
N TYR A 168 -20.53 20.95 8.98
CA TYR A 168 -21.28 22.17 9.31
C TYR A 168 -21.92 22.74 8.05
N ASP A 169 -23.24 22.78 8.01
CA ASP A 169 -23.99 23.44 6.95
C ASP A 169 -24.16 24.92 7.28
N VAL A 170 -23.57 25.77 6.42
CA VAL A 170 -23.52 27.22 6.64
C VAL A 170 -24.91 27.83 6.59
N SER A 171 -25.80 27.32 5.75
CA SER A 171 -27.15 27.85 5.54
C SER A 171 -28.06 27.63 6.73
N SER A 172 -28.09 26.42 7.27
CA SER A 172 -28.92 26.05 8.42
C SER A 172 -28.24 26.27 9.77
N LYS A 173 -26.95 26.56 9.79
CA LYS A 173 -26.10 26.66 11.01
C LYS A 173 -26.14 25.38 11.87
N LYS A 174 -26.24 24.20 11.23
CA LYS A 174 -26.33 22.91 11.91
C LYS A 174 -25.32 21.92 11.32
N TYR A 175 -25.01 20.88 12.09
CA TYR A 175 -24.27 19.75 11.57
C TYR A 175 -25.22 18.78 10.87
N LEU A 176 -24.91 18.47 9.61
CA LEU A 176 -25.65 17.53 8.78
C LEU A 176 -24.77 16.33 8.46
N ALA A 177 -25.38 15.17 8.25
CA ALA A 177 -24.66 13.98 7.84
C ALA A 177 -24.00 14.21 6.47
N LEU A 178 -22.72 13.82 6.36
CA LEU A 178 -22.00 13.89 5.09
C LEU A 178 -22.70 12.98 4.05
N PRO A 179 -23.18 13.52 2.92
CA PRO A 179 -23.90 12.73 1.93
C PRO A 179 -23.07 11.55 1.42
N GLY A 180 -23.71 10.39 1.29
CA GLY A 180 -23.04 9.16 0.86
C GLY A 180 -22.22 8.46 1.95
N GLY A 181 -22.11 9.02 3.16
CA GLY A 181 -21.33 8.46 4.26
C GLY A 181 -21.75 7.04 4.66
N ASP A 182 -23.03 6.70 4.52
CA ASP A 182 -23.52 5.34 4.80
C ASP A 182 -23.03 4.28 3.77
N SER A 183 -22.49 4.71 2.63
CA SER A 183 -21.92 3.84 1.58
C SER A 183 -20.43 3.53 1.80
N PHE A 184 -19.80 4.12 2.80
CA PHE A 184 -18.37 3.98 3.07
C PHE A 184 -18.16 3.47 4.50
N ILE A 185 -17.08 2.74 4.68
CA ILE A 185 -16.56 2.39 6.00
C ILE A 185 -15.15 2.96 6.10
N ILE A 186 -14.92 3.77 7.11
CA ILE A 186 -13.64 4.33 7.46
C ILE A 186 -13.24 3.73 8.81
N LEU A 187 -12.24 2.87 8.80
CA LEU A 187 -11.84 2.09 9.99
C LEU A 187 -11.39 3.02 11.13
N SER A 188 -10.68 4.09 10.81
CA SER A 188 -10.24 5.08 11.80
C SER A 188 -11.38 5.83 12.50
N ASP A 189 -12.60 5.80 11.97
CA ASP A 189 -13.79 6.37 12.60
C ASP A 189 -14.47 5.41 13.59
N LEU A 190 -14.07 4.12 13.56
CA LEU A 190 -14.63 3.08 14.41
C LEU A 190 -13.85 2.88 15.73
N LYS A 191 -13.09 3.87 16.18
CA LYS A 191 -12.24 3.76 17.40
C LYS A 191 -13.02 3.36 18.65
N GLU A 192 -14.25 3.84 18.79
CA GLU A 192 -15.14 3.49 19.91
C GLU A 192 -15.67 2.04 19.83
N LYS A 193 -15.57 1.42 18.64
CA LYS A 193 -15.95 0.03 18.37
C LYS A 193 -14.74 -0.90 18.29
N THR A 194 -13.64 -0.55 18.95
CA THR A 194 -12.45 -1.40 19.00
C THR A 194 -12.71 -2.66 19.80
N VAL A 195 -12.62 -3.82 19.16
CA VAL A 195 -12.80 -5.16 19.76
C VAL A 195 -11.50 -5.63 20.40
N TRP A 196 -10.36 -5.38 19.73
CA TRP A 196 -9.03 -5.75 20.18
C TRP A 196 -7.96 -4.87 19.53
N LYS A 197 -6.80 -4.71 20.18
CA LYS A 197 -5.65 -3.98 19.64
C LYS A 197 -4.33 -4.46 20.26
N ASN A 198 -3.23 -4.23 19.53
CA ASN A 198 -1.86 -4.24 20.06
C ASN A 198 -1.14 -2.92 19.70
N SER A 199 0.20 -2.91 19.77
CA SER A 199 1.02 -1.73 19.45
C SER A 199 0.88 -1.25 17.99
N ALA A 200 0.65 -2.17 17.05
CA ALA A 200 0.66 -1.91 15.60
C ALA A 200 -0.72 -2.03 14.96
N CYS A 201 -1.66 -2.76 15.56
CA CYS A 201 -2.91 -3.20 14.94
C CYS A 201 -4.13 -2.85 15.76
N ASN A 202 -5.26 -2.65 15.07
CA ASN A 202 -6.60 -2.51 15.66
C ASN A 202 -7.58 -3.43 14.95
N LEU A 203 -8.44 -4.07 15.72
CA LEU A 203 -9.58 -4.85 15.25
C LEU A 203 -10.86 -4.11 15.63
N TYR A 204 -11.66 -3.74 14.65
CA TYR A 204 -12.88 -2.97 14.82
C TYR A 204 -14.12 -3.79 14.51
N ASP A 205 -15.20 -3.60 15.26
CA ASP A 205 -16.54 -4.04 14.85
C ASP A 205 -17.06 -3.12 13.75
N MET A 206 -17.22 -3.68 12.54
CA MET A 206 -17.69 -2.95 11.36
C MET A 206 -19.23 -2.97 11.26
N GLY A 207 -19.92 -3.60 12.20
CA GLY A 207 -21.36 -3.89 12.16
C GLY A 207 -21.70 -5.04 11.20
N GLY A 208 -22.91 -5.61 11.36
CA GLY A 208 -23.34 -6.79 10.59
C GLY A 208 -22.59 -8.06 10.95
N ASP A 209 -22.12 -8.16 12.19
CA ASP A 209 -21.34 -9.27 12.71
C ASP A 209 -20.01 -9.51 11.94
N VAL A 210 -19.39 -8.44 11.45
CA VAL A 210 -18.09 -8.49 10.73
C VAL A 210 -17.08 -7.65 11.47
N VAL A 211 -15.87 -8.17 11.64
CA VAL A 211 -14.74 -7.40 12.17
C VAL A 211 -13.75 -7.02 11.08
N GLY A 212 -13.08 -5.88 11.27
CA GLY A 212 -12.05 -5.35 10.35
C GLY A 212 -10.72 -5.17 11.03
N LEU A 213 -9.68 -5.83 10.52
CA LEU A 213 -8.30 -5.68 10.98
C LEU A 213 -7.58 -4.61 10.16
N GLN A 214 -6.97 -3.66 10.88
CA GLN A 214 -6.10 -2.62 10.33
C GLN A 214 -4.78 -2.56 11.09
N TRP A 215 -3.67 -2.25 10.40
CA TRP A 215 -2.39 -1.97 11.04
C TRP A 215 -1.75 -0.66 10.55
N ASN A 216 -0.94 -0.06 11.41
CA ASN A 216 -0.28 1.23 11.20
C ASN A 216 1.24 1.10 11.33
N THR A 217 1.84 0.25 10.52
CA THR A 217 3.29 0.14 10.40
C THR A 217 3.80 0.99 9.24
N LYS A 218 5.08 1.34 9.27
CA LYS A 218 5.70 2.09 8.17
C LYS A 218 5.55 1.32 6.85
N MET A 219 5.04 1.98 5.81
CA MET A 219 4.75 1.37 4.51
C MET A 219 3.76 0.18 4.57
N GLY A 220 3.01 0.03 5.67
CA GLY A 220 2.16 -1.12 5.90
C GLY A 220 2.93 -2.45 6.03
N SER A 221 4.21 -2.42 6.46
CA SER A 221 5.03 -3.64 6.54
C SER A 221 4.46 -4.66 7.53
N ILE A 222 4.57 -5.94 7.17
CA ILE A 222 4.07 -7.07 7.95
C ILE A 222 5.22 -7.61 8.80
N GLY A 223 5.14 -7.38 10.12
CA GLY A 223 6.04 -7.92 11.12
C GLY A 223 5.32 -8.89 12.07
N SER A 224 6.00 -9.30 13.13
CA SER A 224 5.48 -10.24 14.13
C SER A 224 4.17 -9.78 14.77
N GLU A 225 4.07 -8.49 15.12
CA GLU A 225 2.86 -7.94 15.73
C GLU A 225 1.64 -7.98 14.78
N VAL A 226 1.87 -7.84 13.47
CA VAL A 226 0.79 -7.96 12.46
C VAL A 226 0.36 -9.40 12.30
N LEU A 227 1.31 -10.36 12.26
CA LEU A 227 1.00 -11.79 12.19
C LEU A 227 0.26 -12.28 13.43
N GLU A 228 0.67 -11.84 14.62
CA GLU A 228 -0.04 -12.10 15.87
C GLU A 228 -1.46 -11.55 15.83
N ALA A 229 -1.63 -10.30 15.38
CA ALA A 229 -2.92 -9.65 15.27
C ALA A 229 -3.85 -10.39 14.30
N MET A 230 -3.33 -10.89 13.15
CA MET A 230 -4.12 -11.69 12.21
C MET A 230 -4.63 -12.97 12.86
N ASN A 231 -3.75 -13.74 13.51
CA ASN A 231 -4.15 -14.96 14.21
C ASN A 231 -5.18 -14.69 15.31
N LYS A 232 -4.97 -13.64 16.12
CA LYS A 232 -5.90 -13.24 17.17
C LYS A 232 -7.24 -12.79 16.61
N SER A 233 -7.23 -12.02 15.51
CA SER A 233 -8.45 -11.53 14.86
C SER A 233 -9.29 -12.67 14.29
N ILE A 234 -8.66 -13.67 13.66
CA ILE A 234 -9.35 -14.87 13.18
C ILE A 234 -9.99 -15.61 14.36
N SER A 235 -9.24 -15.84 15.46
CA SER A 235 -9.79 -16.53 16.64
C SER A 235 -10.99 -15.78 17.24
N ILE A 236 -10.93 -14.44 17.34
CA ILE A 236 -12.04 -13.62 17.83
C ILE A 236 -13.24 -13.70 16.86
N ALA A 237 -12.99 -13.66 15.57
CA ALA A 237 -14.03 -13.72 14.56
C ALA A 237 -14.74 -15.08 14.57
N GLU A 238 -14.02 -16.18 14.70
CA GLU A 238 -14.58 -17.54 14.81
C GLU A 238 -15.47 -17.74 16.03
N GLU A 239 -15.19 -17.03 17.13
CA GLU A 239 -15.98 -17.13 18.35
C GLU A 239 -17.29 -16.30 18.30
N LYS A 240 -17.31 -15.15 17.61
CA LYS A 240 -18.35 -14.12 17.85
C LYS A 240 -18.86 -13.41 16.60
N PHE A 241 -18.26 -13.61 15.44
CA PHE A 241 -18.57 -12.85 14.24
C PHE A 241 -18.76 -13.76 13.03
N LYS A 242 -19.36 -13.25 11.98
CA LYS A 242 -19.54 -13.95 10.70
C LYS A 242 -18.25 -14.07 9.90
N GLY A 243 -17.30 -13.16 10.10
CA GLY A 243 -16.03 -13.19 9.41
C GLY A 243 -15.17 -11.95 9.58
N LEU A 244 -14.06 -11.92 8.83
CA LEU A 244 -12.99 -10.94 8.97
C LEU A 244 -12.72 -10.22 7.64
N VAL A 245 -12.63 -8.90 7.70
CA VAL A 245 -12.04 -8.07 6.63
C VAL A 245 -10.63 -7.67 7.05
N ILE A 246 -9.66 -7.85 6.16
CA ILE A 246 -8.30 -7.35 6.33
C ILE A 246 -8.10 -6.16 5.39
N ALA A 247 -7.94 -4.96 5.94
CA ALA A 247 -7.86 -3.73 5.18
C ALA A 247 -6.98 -2.69 5.87
N ASN A 248 -6.31 -1.86 5.07
CA ASN A 248 -5.60 -0.68 5.55
C ASN A 248 -6.18 0.59 4.94
N GLU A 249 -5.93 1.70 5.62
CA GLU A 249 -6.14 3.06 5.13
C GLU A 249 -4.78 3.70 4.83
N GLY A 250 -4.78 4.80 4.09
CA GLY A 250 -3.56 5.47 3.67
C GLY A 250 -3.25 5.26 2.19
N PRO A 251 -2.03 5.60 1.73
CA PRO A 251 -1.71 5.62 0.29
C PRO A 251 -1.55 4.24 -0.32
N GLN A 252 -1.33 3.21 0.47
CA GLN A 252 -1.10 1.83 0.02
C GLN A 252 -1.55 0.81 1.06
N PHE A 253 -1.84 -0.40 0.58
CA PHE A 253 -2.22 -1.50 1.46
C PHE A 253 -1.02 -2.01 2.26
N SER A 254 0.04 -2.47 1.57
CA SER A 254 1.26 -2.95 2.23
C SER A 254 2.40 -3.17 1.23
N ALA A 255 3.62 -2.82 1.65
CA ALA A 255 4.84 -3.15 0.90
C ALA A 255 5.36 -4.57 1.14
N GLY A 256 4.64 -5.39 1.93
CA GLY A 256 5.00 -6.77 2.24
C GLY A 256 5.71 -6.97 3.56
N ALA A 257 6.48 -8.06 3.67
CA ALA A 257 7.20 -8.43 4.88
C ALA A 257 8.26 -7.40 5.30
N ASN A 258 8.62 -7.41 6.59
CA ASN A 258 9.66 -6.53 7.14
C ASN A 258 11.06 -6.95 6.65
N VAL A 259 11.49 -6.40 5.52
CA VAL A 259 12.80 -6.66 4.91
C VAL A 259 13.97 -6.34 5.86
N GLY A 260 13.80 -5.35 6.76
CA GLY A 260 14.83 -4.99 7.74
C GLY A 260 15.10 -6.12 8.75
N MET A 261 14.07 -6.79 9.20
CA MET A 261 14.18 -7.95 10.09
C MET A 261 14.87 -9.13 9.38
N ILE A 262 14.46 -9.42 8.14
CA ILE A 262 15.06 -10.49 7.34
C ILE A 262 16.56 -10.20 7.13
N PHE A 263 16.91 -8.97 6.76
CA PHE A 263 18.31 -8.58 6.58
C PHE A 263 19.13 -8.72 7.86
N MET A 264 18.59 -8.29 8.99
CA MET A 264 19.30 -8.35 10.28
C MET A 264 19.59 -9.78 10.68
N LEU A 265 18.59 -10.65 10.71
CA LEU A 265 18.74 -12.06 11.07
C LEU A 265 19.70 -12.80 10.11
N ALA A 266 19.59 -12.54 8.81
CA ALA A 266 20.47 -13.15 7.81
C ALA A 266 21.92 -12.66 7.92
N ALA A 267 22.14 -11.36 8.20
CA ALA A 267 23.48 -10.77 8.38
C ALA A 267 24.18 -11.25 9.67
N GLU A 268 23.40 -11.50 10.72
CA GLU A 268 23.86 -12.05 12.00
C GLU A 268 23.95 -13.59 11.98
N GLN A 269 23.54 -14.23 10.86
CA GLN A 269 23.53 -15.69 10.66
C GLN A 269 22.60 -16.44 11.65
N GLU A 270 21.56 -15.75 12.14
CA GLU A 270 20.54 -16.31 13.03
C GLU A 270 19.48 -17.09 12.21
N TYR A 271 19.93 -18.20 11.59
CA TYR A 271 19.09 -18.96 10.65
C TYR A 271 17.94 -19.71 11.33
N ASP A 272 18.09 -20.11 12.58
CA ASP A 272 17.02 -20.76 13.35
C ASP A 272 15.88 -19.79 13.64
N GLU A 273 16.21 -18.55 14.02
CA GLU A 273 15.25 -17.47 14.24
C GLU A 273 14.56 -17.06 12.92
N LEU A 274 15.32 -17.06 11.83
CA LEU A 274 14.79 -16.78 10.49
C LEU A 274 13.84 -17.89 10.03
N ASP A 275 14.18 -19.17 10.23
CA ASP A 275 13.29 -20.30 9.95
C ASP A 275 11.98 -20.21 10.75
N LEU A 276 12.09 -19.88 12.04
CA LEU A 276 10.92 -19.67 12.89
C LEU A 276 10.03 -18.53 12.38
N ALA A 277 10.62 -17.40 11.98
CA ALA A 277 9.89 -16.26 11.45
C ALA A 277 9.15 -16.60 10.13
N ILE A 278 9.80 -17.35 9.23
CA ILE A 278 9.18 -17.81 7.98
C ILE A 278 8.06 -18.81 8.26
N ARG A 279 8.26 -19.76 9.17
CA ARG A 279 7.20 -20.69 9.61
C ARG A 279 5.99 -19.97 10.18
N MET A 280 6.22 -18.95 11.02
CA MET A 280 5.16 -18.14 11.59
C MET A 280 4.38 -17.43 10.49
N PHE A 281 5.07 -16.89 9.48
CA PHE A 281 4.42 -16.24 8.33
C PHE A 281 3.59 -17.26 7.53
N GLN A 282 4.18 -18.39 7.12
CA GLN A 282 3.50 -19.46 6.39
C GLN A 282 2.27 -19.98 7.16
N ASN A 283 2.42 -20.28 8.45
CA ASN A 283 1.32 -20.75 9.30
C ASN A 283 0.20 -19.71 9.40
N THR A 284 0.52 -18.42 9.47
CA THR A 284 -0.49 -17.37 9.49
C THR A 284 -1.24 -17.28 8.17
N MET A 285 -0.56 -17.40 7.03
CA MET A 285 -1.23 -17.46 5.71
C MET A 285 -2.12 -18.69 5.59
N MET A 286 -1.67 -19.84 6.06
CA MET A 286 -2.48 -21.07 6.11
C MET A 286 -3.67 -20.91 7.07
N ARG A 287 -3.50 -20.18 8.18
CA ARG A 287 -4.60 -19.87 9.11
C ARG A 287 -5.65 -18.95 8.47
N VAL A 288 -5.25 -18.02 7.62
CA VAL A 288 -6.17 -17.22 6.80
C VAL A 288 -6.97 -18.10 5.86
N ARG A 289 -6.31 -19.00 5.13
CA ARG A 289 -6.96 -19.90 4.15
C ARG A 289 -7.92 -20.90 4.79
N TYR A 290 -7.55 -21.46 5.95
CA TYR A 290 -8.25 -22.55 6.61
C TYR A 290 -8.96 -22.10 7.90
N SER A 291 -9.44 -20.85 7.90
CA SER A 291 -10.32 -20.34 8.97
C SER A 291 -11.72 -20.94 8.83
N SER A 292 -12.43 -21.08 9.95
CA SER A 292 -13.83 -21.55 9.95
C SER A 292 -14.83 -20.44 9.60
N ILE A 293 -14.33 -19.23 9.35
CA ILE A 293 -15.10 -18.07 8.91
C ILE A 293 -14.48 -17.46 7.64
N PRO A 294 -15.27 -16.79 6.78
CA PRO A 294 -14.73 -16.14 5.60
C PRO A 294 -13.78 -15.00 5.96
N VAL A 295 -12.63 -14.95 5.27
CA VAL A 295 -11.65 -13.87 5.35
C VAL A 295 -11.55 -13.18 4.00
N VAL A 296 -11.88 -11.88 3.96
CA VAL A 296 -11.81 -11.04 2.76
C VAL A 296 -10.70 -10.01 2.91
N VAL A 297 -9.79 -9.98 1.95
CA VAL A 297 -8.70 -8.99 1.91
C VAL A 297 -9.07 -7.87 0.95
N ALA A 298 -8.90 -6.61 1.39
CA ALA A 298 -9.28 -5.43 0.63
C ALA A 298 -8.06 -4.55 0.26
N PRO A 299 -7.23 -4.94 -0.73
CA PRO A 299 -6.03 -4.21 -1.11
C PRO A 299 -6.35 -2.94 -1.92
N HIS A 300 -5.41 -1.98 -1.90
CA HIS A 300 -5.38 -0.77 -2.72
C HIS A 300 -3.95 -0.26 -2.84
N GLY A 301 -3.66 0.50 -3.88
CA GLY A 301 -2.29 0.95 -4.12
C GLY A 301 -1.34 -0.25 -4.15
N LEU A 302 -0.19 -0.16 -3.48
CA LEU A 302 0.77 -1.26 -3.43
C LEU A 302 0.30 -2.38 -2.48
N ALA A 303 0.29 -3.62 -2.97
CA ALA A 303 0.08 -4.85 -2.23
C ALA A 303 1.13 -5.88 -2.66
N LEU A 304 2.35 -5.75 -2.13
CA LEU A 304 3.53 -6.43 -2.63
C LEU A 304 4.01 -7.54 -1.68
N GLY A 305 4.67 -8.55 -2.26
CA GLY A 305 5.30 -9.62 -1.50
C GLY A 305 4.33 -10.30 -0.52
N GLY A 306 4.64 -10.28 0.77
CA GLY A 306 3.77 -10.85 1.82
C GLY A 306 2.33 -10.38 1.81
N ALA A 307 2.05 -9.16 1.32
CA ALA A 307 0.68 -8.67 1.15
C ALA A 307 -0.04 -9.30 -0.06
N CYS A 308 0.71 -9.60 -1.12
CA CYS A 308 0.23 -10.42 -2.22
C CYS A 308 -0.04 -11.85 -1.74
N GLU A 309 0.89 -12.43 -0.96
CA GLU A 309 0.72 -13.77 -0.37
C GLU A 309 -0.53 -13.86 0.50
N MET A 310 -0.79 -12.85 1.34
CA MET A 310 -2.03 -12.74 2.12
C MET A 310 -3.27 -12.71 1.22
N SER A 311 -3.24 -11.93 0.14
CA SER A 311 -4.33 -11.86 -0.83
C SER A 311 -4.57 -13.20 -1.52
N LEU A 312 -3.49 -13.93 -1.86
CA LEU A 312 -3.58 -15.26 -2.48
C LEU A 312 -4.24 -16.31 -1.58
N HIS A 313 -4.10 -16.17 -0.24
CA HIS A 313 -4.63 -17.11 0.73
C HIS A 313 -6.04 -16.78 1.25
N SER A 314 -6.59 -15.62 0.91
CA SER A 314 -7.94 -15.23 1.35
C SER A 314 -9.05 -15.96 0.57
N ASP A 315 -10.23 -16.05 1.18
CA ASP A 315 -11.41 -16.59 0.51
C ASP A 315 -11.83 -15.73 -0.66
N LYS A 316 -11.72 -14.40 -0.50
CA LYS A 316 -11.99 -13.42 -1.56
C LYS A 316 -11.11 -12.19 -1.41
N VAL A 317 -10.70 -11.65 -2.54
CA VAL A 317 -10.08 -10.33 -2.63
C VAL A 317 -11.10 -9.33 -3.15
N GLN A 318 -11.29 -8.23 -2.41
CA GLN A 318 -12.08 -7.08 -2.84
C GLN A 318 -11.12 -5.92 -3.13
N ALA A 319 -10.48 -5.93 -4.29
CA ALA A 319 -9.44 -4.96 -4.64
C ALA A 319 -10.01 -3.60 -5.06
N ALA A 320 -9.33 -2.51 -4.73
CA ALA A 320 -9.56 -1.25 -5.45
C ALA A 320 -9.12 -1.39 -6.92
N ALA A 321 -9.76 -0.68 -7.84
CA ALA A 321 -9.36 -0.70 -9.27
C ALA A 321 -7.88 -0.35 -9.44
N GLU A 322 -7.39 0.63 -8.67
CA GLU A 322 -5.97 0.99 -8.58
C GLU A 322 -5.28 0.18 -7.49
N SER A 323 -5.02 -1.09 -7.79
CA SER A 323 -4.23 -2.00 -6.96
C SER A 323 -3.07 -2.56 -7.77
N TYR A 324 -1.87 -2.42 -7.24
CA TYR A 324 -0.60 -2.87 -7.81
C TYR A 324 -0.13 -4.06 -7.00
N ILE A 325 -0.52 -5.26 -7.43
CA ILE A 325 -0.36 -6.50 -6.66
C ILE A 325 0.70 -7.38 -7.32
N GLY A 326 1.64 -7.91 -6.55
CA GLY A 326 2.66 -8.80 -7.09
C GLY A 326 3.62 -9.38 -6.07
N LEU A 327 4.25 -10.49 -6.45
CA LEU A 327 5.33 -11.14 -5.73
C LEU A 327 6.66 -10.54 -6.23
N VAL A 328 7.36 -9.79 -5.39
CA VAL A 328 8.50 -8.96 -5.78
C VAL A 328 9.83 -9.42 -5.18
N GLU A 329 9.84 -10.55 -4.51
CA GLU A 329 10.94 -11.07 -3.71
C GLU A 329 12.22 -11.30 -4.54
N LEU A 330 12.09 -11.65 -5.84
CA LEU A 330 13.25 -11.84 -6.71
C LEU A 330 14.07 -10.56 -6.87
N GLY A 331 13.40 -9.41 -6.83
CA GLY A 331 14.07 -8.11 -6.86
C GLY A 331 15.06 -7.92 -5.71
N VAL A 332 14.78 -8.50 -4.55
CA VAL A 332 15.62 -8.40 -3.36
C VAL A 332 16.50 -9.64 -3.12
N GLY A 333 16.56 -10.55 -4.09
CA GLY A 333 17.44 -11.73 -4.02
C GLY A 333 16.81 -12.96 -3.37
N LEU A 334 15.49 -12.97 -3.20
CA LEU A 334 14.72 -14.05 -2.53
C LEU A 334 13.65 -14.60 -3.46
N ILE A 335 13.00 -15.67 -3.06
CA ILE A 335 11.71 -16.13 -3.61
C ILE A 335 10.60 -15.79 -2.62
N PRO A 336 9.30 -15.84 -3.00
CA PRO A 336 8.21 -15.74 -2.03
C PRO A 336 8.37 -16.83 -0.94
N GLY A 337 8.25 -16.43 0.31
CA GLY A 337 8.51 -17.31 1.46
C GLY A 337 7.31 -17.54 2.37
N GLY A 338 6.22 -16.79 2.17
CA GLY A 338 4.99 -16.88 2.96
C GLY A 338 3.89 -17.72 2.30
N GLY A 339 4.25 -18.57 1.35
CA GLY A 339 3.33 -19.44 0.62
C GLY A 339 3.00 -18.96 -0.80
N GLY A 340 3.60 -17.87 -1.28
CA GLY A 340 3.33 -17.33 -2.60
C GLY A 340 3.74 -18.27 -3.73
N THR A 341 4.91 -18.91 -3.62
CA THR A 341 5.36 -19.92 -4.59
C THR A 341 4.46 -21.15 -4.56
N LYS A 342 4.09 -21.62 -3.36
CA LYS A 342 3.14 -22.74 -3.16
C LYS A 342 1.79 -22.43 -3.82
N GLU A 343 1.24 -21.21 -3.59
CA GLU A 343 -0.06 -20.82 -4.15
C GLU A 343 -0.07 -20.78 -5.67
N PHE A 344 0.98 -20.24 -6.28
CA PHE A 344 1.08 -20.21 -7.74
C PHE A 344 1.27 -21.62 -8.33
N THR A 345 1.95 -22.51 -7.61
CA THR A 345 2.07 -23.90 -8.02
C THR A 345 0.72 -24.62 -7.93
N LEU A 346 0.00 -24.44 -6.82
CA LEU A 346 -1.34 -25.00 -6.62
C LEU A 346 -2.32 -24.50 -7.70
N ARG A 347 -2.37 -23.19 -7.92
CA ARG A 347 -3.24 -22.61 -8.96
C ARG A 347 -2.84 -23.06 -10.37
N ALA A 348 -1.55 -23.24 -10.65
CA ALA A 348 -1.11 -23.83 -11.91
C ALA A 348 -1.60 -25.27 -12.07
N ALA A 349 -1.53 -26.08 -11.00
CA ALA A 349 -2.04 -27.44 -11.01
C ALA A 349 -3.56 -27.51 -11.27
N ASP A 350 -4.32 -26.61 -10.64
CA ASP A 350 -5.79 -26.55 -10.81
C ASP A 350 -6.22 -26.05 -12.19
N GLU A 351 -5.37 -25.27 -12.87
CA GLU A 351 -5.61 -24.76 -14.24
C GLU A 351 -5.12 -25.71 -15.34
N MET A 352 -4.49 -26.84 -15.01
CA MET A 352 -4.06 -27.84 -15.98
C MET A 352 -5.25 -28.67 -16.44
N HIS A 353 -5.58 -28.59 -17.73
CA HIS A 353 -6.65 -29.37 -18.32
C HIS A 353 -6.13 -30.61 -19.07
N GLU A 354 -6.93 -31.68 -19.11
CA GLU A 354 -6.67 -32.83 -19.98
C GLU A 354 -6.57 -32.35 -21.43
N ASN A 355 -5.57 -32.82 -22.14
CA ASN A 355 -5.27 -32.47 -23.55
C ASN A 355 -4.59 -31.10 -23.79
N GLU A 356 -4.20 -30.37 -22.74
CA GLU A 356 -3.35 -29.18 -22.85
C GLU A 356 -1.93 -29.46 -22.33
N PRO A 357 -0.90 -28.81 -22.89
CA PRO A 357 0.46 -28.93 -22.35
C PRO A 357 0.54 -28.34 -20.94
N GLU A 358 0.65 -29.18 -19.92
CA GLU A 358 0.71 -28.81 -18.49
C GLU A 358 1.84 -27.81 -18.18
N THR A 359 2.90 -27.84 -18.99
CA THR A 359 4.07 -26.98 -18.83
C THR A 359 3.79 -25.50 -19.07
N ILE A 360 2.81 -25.15 -19.93
CA ILE A 360 2.50 -23.77 -20.33
C ILE A 360 2.01 -22.97 -19.12
N THR A 361 1.07 -23.52 -18.36
CA THR A 361 0.49 -22.85 -17.19
C THR A 361 1.55 -22.65 -16.11
N LEU A 362 2.33 -23.70 -15.79
CA LEU A 362 3.41 -23.59 -14.81
C LEU A 362 4.47 -22.57 -15.24
N GLN A 363 4.88 -22.58 -16.52
CA GLN A 363 5.84 -21.63 -17.07
C GLN A 363 5.34 -20.18 -16.98
N LYS A 364 4.06 -19.93 -17.28
CA LYS A 364 3.45 -18.61 -17.14
C LYS A 364 3.53 -18.12 -15.69
N ARG A 365 3.17 -18.96 -14.71
CA ARG A 365 3.27 -18.64 -13.28
C ARG A 365 4.71 -18.43 -12.84
N PHE A 366 5.63 -19.30 -13.27
CA PHE A 366 7.05 -19.15 -13.04
C PHE A 366 7.59 -17.80 -13.53
N LEU A 367 7.24 -17.38 -14.75
CA LEU A 367 7.67 -16.11 -15.31
C LEU A 367 7.06 -14.92 -14.56
N THR A 368 5.82 -15.00 -14.11
CA THR A 368 5.19 -13.94 -13.32
C THR A 368 5.98 -13.66 -12.02
N ILE A 369 6.36 -14.70 -11.28
CA ILE A 369 7.21 -14.56 -10.09
C ILE A 369 8.65 -14.20 -10.51
N GLY A 370 9.22 -14.94 -11.47
CA GLY A 370 10.61 -14.84 -11.88
C GLY A 370 11.03 -13.48 -12.47
N THR A 371 10.06 -12.71 -12.96
CA THR A 371 10.28 -11.33 -13.41
C THR A 371 9.81 -10.29 -12.39
N ALA A 372 9.42 -10.70 -11.20
CA ALA A 372 8.86 -9.83 -10.15
C ALA A 372 7.73 -8.95 -10.71
N LYS A 373 6.84 -9.53 -11.51
CA LYS A 373 5.78 -8.79 -12.19
C LYS A 373 4.75 -8.29 -11.19
N VAL A 374 4.53 -6.97 -11.21
CA VAL A 374 3.47 -6.30 -10.47
C VAL A 374 2.38 -5.88 -11.43
N SER A 375 1.12 -6.13 -11.08
CA SER A 375 -0.01 -5.68 -11.90
C SER A 375 -0.09 -4.14 -11.92
N THR A 376 -0.47 -3.58 -13.05
CA THR A 376 -0.70 -2.14 -13.22
C THR A 376 -2.11 -1.70 -12.81
N SER A 377 -2.96 -2.67 -12.49
CA SER A 377 -4.32 -2.49 -11.98
C SER A 377 -4.85 -3.80 -11.41
N ALA A 378 -5.97 -3.75 -10.68
CA ALA A 378 -6.68 -4.96 -10.26
C ALA A 378 -7.15 -5.82 -11.44
N PHE A 379 -7.41 -5.23 -12.60
CA PHE A 379 -7.83 -5.98 -13.80
C PHE A 379 -6.65 -6.79 -14.38
N GLU A 380 -5.44 -6.22 -14.49
CA GLU A 380 -4.27 -7.00 -14.93
C GLU A 380 -3.92 -8.11 -13.93
N ALA A 381 -4.24 -7.93 -12.64
CA ALA A 381 -4.01 -8.97 -11.64
C ALA A 381 -4.79 -10.27 -11.93
N TYR A 382 -5.94 -10.22 -12.62
CA TYR A 382 -6.63 -11.41 -13.13
C TYR A 382 -5.81 -12.11 -14.22
N ASP A 383 -5.23 -11.37 -15.14
CA ASP A 383 -4.43 -11.95 -16.25
C ASP A 383 -3.12 -12.55 -15.75
N LEU A 384 -2.57 -12.00 -14.66
CA LEU A 384 -1.42 -12.56 -13.97
C LEU A 384 -1.76 -13.77 -13.08
N GLY A 385 -3.05 -14.06 -12.89
CA GLY A 385 -3.55 -15.14 -12.03
C GLY A 385 -3.39 -14.89 -10.53
N ILE A 386 -3.18 -13.62 -10.16
CA ILE A 386 -3.19 -13.18 -8.77
C ILE A 386 -4.63 -13.11 -8.27
N LEU A 387 -5.53 -12.50 -9.04
CA LEU A 387 -6.97 -12.51 -8.78
C LEU A 387 -7.66 -13.63 -9.56
N ARG A 388 -8.71 -14.19 -8.97
CA ARG A 388 -9.50 -15.33 -9.51
C ARG A 388 -10.79 -14.81 -10.13
N LYS A 389 -10.98 -15.08 -11.45
CA LYS A 389 -12.21 -14.71 -12.16
C LYS A 389 -13.42 -15.45 -11.55
N GLY A 390 -14.49 -14.72 -11.31
CA GLY A 390 -15.72 -15.26 -10.71
C GLY A 390 -15.70 -15.41 -9.18
N ILE A 391 -14.57 -15.17 -8.51
CA ILE A 391 -14.43 -15.23 -7.06
C ILE A 391 -14.07 -13.85 -6.51
N ASP A 392 -12.94 -13.30 -6.96
CA ASP A 392 -12.45 -12.00 -6.52
C ASP A 392 -13.18 -10.86 -7.24
N ALA A 393 -13.23 -9.68 -6.63
CA ALA A 393 -14.00 -8.54 -7.14
C ALA A 393 -13.21 -7.23 -7.08
N VAL A 394 -13.63 -6.25 -7.88
CA VAL A 394 -13.00 -4.93 -7.97
C VAL A 394 -14.00 -3.84 -7.59
N SER A 395 -13.61 -3.02 -6.61
CA SER A 395 -14.31 -1.77 -6.27
C SER A 395 -13.77 -0.64 -7.13
N MET A 396 -14.59 -0.11 -8.05
CA MET A 396 -14.20 1.03 -8.90
C MET A 396 -14.01 2.31 -8.08
N ASN A 397 -14.83 2.50 -7.06
CA ASN A 397 -14.64 3.57 -6.09
C ASN A 397 -13.83 3.04 -4.90
N GLN A 398 -12.57 3.45 -4.79
CA GLN A 398 -11.67 3.01 -3.73
C GLN A 398 -12.24 3.24 -2.32
N SER A 399 -12.99 4.31 -2.10
CA SER A 399 -13.58 4.63 -0.80
C SER A 399 -14.65 3.62 -0.37
N ARG A 400 -15.28 2.91 -1.31
CA ARG A 400 -16.26 1.86 -1.02
C ARG A 400 -15.63 0.50 -0.71
N ARG A 401 -14.37 0.30 -1.07
CA ARG A 401 -13.66 -0.99 -1.00
C ARG A 401 -13.89 -1.75 0.32
N ILE A 402 -13.78 -1.06 1.44
CA ILE A 402 -13.92 -1.68 2.77
C ILE A 402 -15.37 -2.07 3.05
N ALA A 403 -16.33 -1.23 2.63
CA ALA A 403 -17.76 -1.55 2.75
C ALA A 403 -18.15 -2.71 1.83
N ASP A 404 -17.63 -2.75 0.60
CA ASP A 404 -17.84 -3.84 -0.35
C ASP A 404 -17.21 -5.15 0.17
N ALA A 405 -16.04 -5.08 0.81
CA ALA A 405 -15.39 -6.24 1.46
C ALA A 405 -16.22 -6.78 2.62
N ARG A 406 -16.75 -5.89 3.49
CA ARG A 406 -17.66 -6.28 4.57
C ARG A 406 -18.91 -6.97 4.01
N GLN A 407 -19.51 -6.42 2.96
CA GLN A 407 -20.67 -7.01 2.31
C GLN A 407 -20.34 -8.39 1.73
N SER A 408 -19.16 -8.55 1.13
CA SER A 408 -18.68 -9.84 0.64
C SER A 408 -18.55 -10.89 1.74
N VAL A 409 -18.06 -10.52 2.94
CA VAL A 409 -18.03 -11.44 4.10
C VAL A 409 -19.44 -11.92 4.46
N ILE A 410 -20.40 -11.00 4.55
CA ILE A 410 -21.79 -11.33 4.89
C ILE A 410 -22.38 -12.28 3.84
N GLU A 411 -22.21 -11.99 2.56
CA GLU A 411 -22.71 -12.82 1.46
C GLU A 411 -22.11 -14.22 1.47
N ILE A 412 -20.78 -14.35 1.66
CA ILE A 412 -20.11 -15.64 1.71
C ILE A 412 -20.62 -16.45 2.90
N PHE A 413 -20.73 -15.83 4.07
CA PHE A 413 -21.22 -16.50 5.29
C PHE A 413 -22.68 -16.96 5.15
N ASP A 414 -23.58 -16.06 4.72
CA ASP A 414 -25.01 -16.32 4.61
C ASP A 414 -25.35 -17.35 3.52
N ASN A 415 -24.46 -17.51 2.51
CA ASN A 415 -24.54 -18.56 1.49
C ASN A 415 -24.03 -19.93 1.98
N GLY A 416 -23.72 -20.10 3.27
CA GLY A 416 -23.32 -21.37 3.86
C GLY A 416 -21.82 -21.66 3.70
N TYR A 417 -20.97 -20.70 4.08
CA TYR A 417 -19.52 -20.89 4.07
C TYR A 417 -19.11 -22.14 4.84
N THR A 418 -18.20 -22.88 4.25
CA THR A 418 -17.56 -24.04 4.89
C THR A 418 -16.03 -23.90 4.77
N MET A 419 -15.34 -24.20 5.86
CA MET A 419 -13.87 -24.20 5.87
C MET A 419 -13.31 -25.10 4.77
N PRO A 420 -12.40 -24.61 3.93
CA PRO A 420 -11.72 -25.45 2.94
C PRO A 420 -10.93 -26.58 3.58
N VAL A 421 -10.70 -27.66 2.85
CA VAL A 421 -9.85 -28.76 3.30
C VAL A 421 -8.43 -28.57 2.74
N GLN A 422 -7.43 -28.78 3.58
CA GLN A 422 -6.04 -28.69 3.16
C GLN A 422 -5.73 -29.71 2.06
N ARG A 423 -5.10 -29.23 0.98
CA ARG A 423 -4.83 -30.04 -0.21
C ARG A 423 -3.62 -30.96 0.00
N THR A 424 -3.80 -32.21 -0.43
CA THR A 424 -2.73 -33.23 -0.46
C THR A 424 -2.50 -33.79 -1.87
N ASP A 425 -3.15 -33.18 -2.85
CA ASP A 425 -3.27 -33.64 -4.24
C ASP A 425 -2.79 -32.60 -5.26
N VAL A 426 -1.86 -31.72 -4.86
CA VAL A 426 -1.28 -30.70 -5.75
C VAL A 426 -0.33 -31.37 -6.74
N LYS A 427 -0.65 -31.32 -8.03
CA LYS A 427 0.18 -31.90 -9.07
C LYS A 427 1.43 -31.06 -9.33
N VAL A 428 2.59 -31.66 -9.18
CA VAL A 428 3.89 -31.09 -9.54
C VAL A 428 4.53 -31.90 -10.64
N LEU A 429 5.29 -31.24 -11.53
CA LEU A 429 5.71 -31.84 -12.81
C LEU A 429 7.11 -32.47 -12.79
N GLY A 430 7.83 -32.39 -11.66
CA GLY A 430 9.09 -33.06 -11.43
C GLY A 430 10.25 -32.66 -12.33
N ARG A 431 11.25 -33.56 -12.42
CA ARG A 431 12.56 -33.35 -13.02
C ARG A 431 12.53 -32.92 -14.49
N SER A 432 11.63 -33.47 -15.30
CA SER A 432 11.55 -33.17 -16.72
C SER A 432 11.26 -31.70 -16.97
N VAL A 433 10.28 -31.14 -16.27
CA VAL A 433 9.90 -29.73 -16.39
C VAL A 433 10.91 -28.82 -15.68
N LEU A 434 11.49 -29.27 -14.57
CA LEU A 434 12.60 -28.58 -13.91
C LEU A 434 13.78 -28.37 -14.88
N GLY A 435 14.15 -29.42 -15.64
CA GLY A 435 15.19 -29.34 -16.66
C GLY A 435 14.84 -28.35 -17.78
N MET A 436 13.59 -28.33 -18.23
CA MET A 436 13.10 -27.37 -19.22
C MET A 436 13.20 -25.92 -18.69
N LEU A 437 12.79 -25.65 -17.45
CA LEU A 437 12.91 -24.33 -16.84
C LEU A 437 14.38 -23.91 -16.68
N TYR A 438 15.27 -24.84 -16.29
CA TYR A 438 16.69 -24.58 -16.20
C TYR A 438 17.32 -24.21 -17.55
N ALA A 439 16.88 -24.87 -18.63
CA ALA A 439 17.30 -24.52 -19.98
C ALA A 439 16.84 -23.09 -20.37
N GLY A 440 15.59 -22.73 -20.03
CA GLY A 440 15.08 -21.37 -20.23
C GLY A 440 15.85 -20.32 -19.44
N ILE A 441 16.13 -20.57 -18.16
CA ILE A 441 16.95 -19.71 -17.30
C ILE A 441 18.35 -19.51 -17.91
N ASN A 442 18.99 -20.60 -18.37
CA ASN A 442 20.30 -20.50 -19.03
C ASN A 442 20.24 -19.70 -20.33
N GLY A 443 19.15 -19.80 -21.09
CA GLY A 443 18.93 -18.99 -22.28
C GLY A 443 18.86 -17.49 -21.96
N MET A 444 18.14 -17.10 -20.91
CA MET A 444 18.06 -15.72 -20.42
C MET A 444 19.44 -15.22 -19.93
N TYR A 445 20.18 -16.05 -19.25
CA TYR A 445 21.53 -15.72 -18.77
C TYR A 445 22.49 -15.49 -19.94
N ARG A 446 22.54 -16.42 -20.91
CA ARG A 446 23.38 -16.29 -22.11
C ARG A 446 23.00 -15.10 -22.97
N GLY A 447 21.74 -14.70 -22.96
CA GLY A 447 21.26 -13.47 -23.60
C GLY A 447 21.52 -12.18 -22.80
N ASN A 448 22.18 -12.24 -21.65
CA ASN A 448 22.45 -11.12 -20.74
C ASN A 448 21.17 -10.40 -20.24
N TYR A 449 20.04 -11.12 -20.15
CA TYR A 449 18.80 -10.59 -19.57
C TYR A 449 18.80 -10.67 -18.03
N ILE A 450 19.53 -11.62 -17.45
CA ILE A 450 19.63 -11.87 -16.01
C ILE A 450 21.09 -12.02 -15.58
N THR A 451 21.37 -11.72 -14.29
CA THR A 451 22.71 -11.85 -13.68
C THR A 451 22.98 -13.27 -13.19
N ASP A 452 24.23 -13.56 -12.80
CA ASP A 452 24.60 -14.84 -12.16
C ASP A 452 23.75 -15.14 -10.94
N HIS A 453 23.48 -14.11 -10.13
CA HIS A 453 22.68 -14.27 -8.91
C HIS A 453 21.20 -14.52 -9.23
N ASP A 454 20.66 -13.84 -10.25
CA ASP A 454 19.29 -14.11 -10.73
C ASP A 454 19.14 -15.57 -11.19
N VAL A 455 20.18 -16.19 -11.76
CA VAL A 455 20.18 -17.63 -12.12
C VAL A 455 19.99 -18.50 -10.90
N ILE A 456 20.69 -18.19 -9.79
CA ILE A 456 20.57 -18.96 -8.54
C ILE A 456 19.15 -18.86 -8.01
N ILE A 457 18.59 -17.65 -7.92
CA ILE A 457 17.25 -17.40 -7.41
C ILE A 457 16.19 -18.08 -8.29
N ALA A 458 16.28 -17.91 -9.61
CA ALA A 458 15.35 -18.51 -10.56
C ALA A 458 15.37 -20.05 -10.52
N LYS A 459 16.55 -20.66 -10.34
CA LYS A 459 16.67 -22.12 -10.18
C LYS A 459 16.01 -22.61 -8.88
N LYS A 460 16.14 -21.86 -7.77
CA LYS A 460 15.44 -22.18 -6.51
C LYS A 460 13.92 -22.06 -6.67
N LEU A 461 13.45 -21.03 -7.34
CA LEU A 461 12.03 -20.87 -7.68
C LEU A 461 11.52 -22.06 -8.50
N ALA A 462 12.22 -22.39 -9.61
CA ALA A 462 11.86 -23.53 -10.47
C ALA A 462 11.83 -24.85 -9.69
N TYR A 463 12.81 -25.07 -8.81
CA TYR A 463 12.90 -26.24 -7.97
C TYR A 463 11.65 -26.41 -7.10
N VAL A 464 11.21 -25.35 -6.40
CA VAL A 464 10.00 -25.40 -5.57
C VAL A 464 8.76 -25.66 -6.42
N MET A 465 8.58 -24.91 -7.52
CA MET A 465 7.39 -25.03 -8.36
C MET A 465 7.26 -26.36 -9.09
N CYS A 466 8.38 -27.06 -9.31
CA CYS A 466 8.36 -28.42 -9.86
C CYS A 466 8.21 -29.54 -8.82
N GLY A 467 8.11 -29.19 -7.51
CA GLY A 467 8.04 -30.16 -6.42
C GLY A 467 9.39 -30.77 -6.06
N GLY A 468 10.49 -30.08 -6.33
CA GLY A 468 11.84 -30.59 -6.11
C GLY A 468 12.35 -31.47 -7.27
N ASP A 469 13.30 -32.36 -6.98
CA ASP A 469 13.92 -33.25 -7.96
C ASP A 469 13.21 -34.62 -8.00
N LEU A 470 11.88 -34.61 -8.17
CA LEU A 470 11.08 -35.82 -8.32
C LEU A 470 11.25 -36.43 -9.70
N SER A 471 11.35 -37.75 -9.81
CA SER A 471 11.61 -38.49 -11.05
C SER A 471 10.49 -38.34 -12.08
N GLU A 472 9.25 -38.16 -11.63
CA GLU A 472 8.03 -38.09 -12.44
C GLU A 472 7.01 -37.13 -11.85
N PRO A 473 5.99 -36.71 -12.60
CA PRO A 473 4.88 -35.94 -12.07
C PRO A 473 4.23 -36.63 -10.89
N THR A 474 4.03 -35.91 -9.80
CA THR A 474 3.60 -36.47 -8.52
C THR A 474 2.56 -35.57 -7.86
N LEU A 475 1.64 -36.18 -7.09
CA LEU A 475 0.74 -35.42 -6.22
C LEU A 475 1.40 -35.21 -4.87
N VAL A 476 1.47 -33.95 -4.42
CA VAL A 476 2.10 -33.57 -3.15
C VAL A 476 1.15 -32.73 -2.29
N SER A 477 1.43 -32.65 -0.99
CA SER A 477 0.67 -31.78 -0.09
C SER A 477 1.12 -30.33 -0.19
N GLU A 478 0.26 -29.40 0.20
CA GLU A 478 0.64 -28.00 0.38
C GLU A 478 1.81 -27.85 1.37
N GLN A 479 1.78 -28.62 2.45
CA GLN A 479 2.86 -28.58 3.45
C GLN A 479 4.21 -29.01 2.88
N TYR A 480 4.23 -29.96 1.95
CA TYR A 480 5.44 -30.34 1.24
C TYR A 480 6.02 -29.16 0.45
N LEU A 481 5.17 -28.44 -0.30
CA LEU A 481 5.58 -27.27 -1.07
C LEU A 481 6.04 -26.11 -0.16
N LEU A 482 5.35 -25.87 0.95
CA LEU A 482 5.77 -24.88 1.95
C LEU A 482 7.14 -25.18 2.55
N ASN A 483 7.45 -26.47 2.79
CA ASN A 483 8.76 -26.87 3.28
C ASN A 483 9.86 -26.61 2.24
N LEU A 484 9.63 -26.95 0.97
CA LEU A 484 10.56 -26.64 -0.12
C LEU A 484 10.76 -25.13 -0.31
N GLU A 485 9.68 -24.34 -0.23
CA GLU A 485 9.71 -22.88 -0.35
C GLU A 485 10.57 -22.27 0.76
N ARG A 486 10.36 -22.70 2.01
CA ARG A 486 11.11 -22.23 3.16
C ARG A 486 12.59 -22.61 3.08
N GLU A 487 12.92 -23.85 2.72
CA GLU A 487 14.30 -24.31 2.53
C GLU A 487 15.02 -23.47 1.46
N ALA A 488 14.37 -23.24 0.32
CA ALA A 488 14.90 -22.42 -0.76
C ALA A 488 15.10 -20.97 -0.31
N PHE A 489 14.15 -20.39 0.40
CA PHE A 489 14.24 -19.04 0.95
C PHE A 489 15.42 -18.89 1.91
N LEU A 490 15.55 -19.80 2.89
CA LEU A 490 16.66 -19.81 3.85
C LEU A 490 18.01 -19.93 3.14
N SER A 491 18.13 -20.81 2.14
CA SER A 491 19.37 -20.96 1.40
C SER A 491 19.78 -19.69 0.67
N LEU A 492 18.81 -18.90 0.17
CA LEU A 492 19.06 -17.61 -0.46
C LEU A 492 19.47 -16.51 0.53
N CYS A 493 18.96 -16.57 1.77
CA CYS A 493 19.39 -15.66 2.83
C CYS A 493 20.88 -15.82 3.19
N GLY A 494 21.48 -16.97 2.95
CA GLY A 494 22.92 -17.23 3.11
C GLY A 494 23.78 -16.65 1.98
N GLU A 495 23.19 -16.18 0.90
CA GLU A 495 23.92 -15.64 -0.26
C GLU A 495 24.35 -14.18 -0.04
N LYS A 496 25.65 -13.90 -0.20
CA LYS A 496 26.19 -12.54 -0.04
C LYS A 496 25.49 -11.52 -0.94
N LYS A 497 25.21 -11.87 -2.19
CA LYS A 497 24.53 -11.00 -3.15
C LYS A 497 23.08 -10.70 -2.76
N THR A 498 22.39 -11.62 -2.11
CA THR A 498 21.08 -11.37 -1.51
C THR A 498 21.17 -10.32 -0.40
N LEU A 499 22.14 -10.45 0.52
CA LEU A 499 22.35 -9.45 1.57
C LEU A 499 22.66 -8.06 0.99
N GLU A 500 23.44 -7.97 -0.08
CA GLU A 500 23.72 -6.72 -0.79
C GLU A 500 22.44 -6.09 -1.37
N ARG A 501 21.53 -6.89 -1.96
CA ARG A 501 20.23 -6.43 -2.48
C ARG A 501 19.33 -5.91 -1.36
N LEU A 502 19.18 -6.68 -0.27
CA LEU A 502 18.40 -6.28 0.90
C LEU A 502 18.91 -4.98 1.50
N GLN A 503 20.24 -4.86 1.68
CA GLN A 503 20.87 -3.65 2.20
C GLN A 503 20.63 -2.43 1.29
N SER A 504 20.72 -2.62 -0.04
CA SER A 504 20.46 -1.56 -1.01
C SER A 504 19.03 -1.02 -0.89
N VAL A 505 18.04 -1.91 -0.80
CA VAL A 505 16.62 -1.51 -0.60
C VAL A 505 16.45 -0.73 0.69
N LEU A 506 17.04 -1.17 1.79
CA LEU A 506 16.94 -0.47 3.08
C LEU A 506 17.58 0.92 3.04
N LYS A 507 18.69 1.09 2.32
CA LYS A 507 19.41 2.37 2.22
C LYS A 507 18.81 3.32 1.19
N THR A 508 18.37 2.82 0.05
CA THR A 508 18.04 3.64 -1.12
C THR A 508 16.59 3.51 -1.59
N GLY A 509 15.84 2.55 -1.06
CA GLY A 509 14.51 2.18 -1.54
C GLY A 509 14.53 1.40 -2.88
N LYS A 510 15.71 1.02 -3.39
CA LYS A 510 15.86 0.33 -4.67
C LYS A 510 16.82 -0.85 -4.56
N PRO A 511 16.49 -2.02 -5.15
CA PRO A 511 17.44 -3.13 -5.21
C PRO A 511 18.59 -2.82 -6.15
N VAL A 512 19.80 -3.31 -5.82
CA VAL A 512 20.91 -3.36 -6.75
C VAL A 512 20.77 -4.62 -7.62
N ARG A 513 21.18 -4.55 -8.87
CA ARG A 513 21.37 -5.74 -9.73
C ARG A 513 22.83 -6.14 -9.73
N ASN A 514 23.14 -7.28 -9.12
CA ASN A 514 24.50 -7.79 -8.94
C ASN A 514 24.66 -9.24 -9.48
#